data_36e87e06c6e04971653aa3a6fd0267ad
#
_entry.id   36e87e06c6e04971653aa3a6fd0267ad
#
_cell.length_a   1.000
_cell.length_b   1.000
_cell.length_c   1.000
_cell.angle_alpha   90.00
_cell.angle_beta   90.00
_cell.angle_gamma   90.00
#
_symmetry.space_group_name_H-M   'P 1'
#
loop_
_entity.id
_entity.type
_entity.pdbx_description
1 polymer ?
#
loop_
_entity_poly.entity_id
_entity_poly.type
_entity_poly.pdbx_seq_one_letter_code
_entity_poly.pdbx_strand_id
1 'polypeptide(L)'
;MKPRSVSDARSQADLLIALIDEALNAQVNAILHHPDFQAMEARWRGLAMVVREASRGPDVKIKLLNASWRELARSMERATDFDQSHLFEIIYSREFGMPGGEPVGLLIGDYTFSPDDFEGIDSITALSQIGMVAAAAFCPFVAAASPMTVGLEDFSELNRVHDFSWLKQEKSRLRWNALRARDDSRFVGLVAPRILLRSPHKPYSRRREDPFPFREHVSEDGETLLWGNAAFAFGAVVVRNFNESGWFADIRGVTQDAVDGGMLSPAQLPPLDLGLESDGLSAQPPVEAQLTTGQEQQFSDLGIVPVSTTYLSSMAIFNANQSLHAPGHYSGESARQNARLAAMLQYVLCASRFSHYLKVIMRDDIGALSDARTIERKLETWLASYTLGNDDAEATLRARYPLRSAGIEVFEIPGKPGSFSCTVRLQPHFQLDDVSTSFHLIAETTTPIVRSGAAPEPQRITA
;
A
#
# COMPACT_ATOMS: atom_id res chain seq x y z
N MET A 1 -14.86 29.33 -51.13
CA MET A 1 -15.92 30.33 -51.28
C MET A 1 -15.44 31.65 -50.70
N LYS A 2 -15.55 32.81 -51.42
CA LYS A 2 -15.19 34.08 -50.83
C LYS A 2 -16.35 34.58 -49.90
N PRO A 3 -16.08 35.05 -48.68
CA PRO A 3 -17.13 35.52 -47.80
C PRO A 3 -17.86 36.74 -48.42
N ARG A 4 -19.20 36.73 -48.33
CA ARG A 4 -20.03 37.75 -48.90
C ARG A 4 -20.25 38.94 -47.98
N SER A 5 -19.98 38.78 -46.66
CA SER A 5 -20.10 39.79 -45.64
C SER A 5 -19.05 39.59 -44.53
N VAL A 6 -18.85 40.55 -43.63
CA VAL A 6 -17.98 40.46 -42.45
C VAL A 6 -18.48 39.36 -41.48
N SER A 7 -19.82 39.20 -41.38
CA SER A 7 -20.43 38.14 -40.56
C SER A 7 -20.14 36.75 -41.13
N ASP A 8 -20.19 36.59 -42.48
CA ASP A 8 -19.84 35.33 -43.13
C ASP A 8 -18.38 34.97 -42.93
N ALA A 9 -17.48 35.99 -42.97
CA ALA A 9 -16.05 35.78 -42.71
C ALA A 9 -15.79 35.34 -41.28
N ARG A 10 -16.49 35.91 -40.27
CA ARG A 10 -16.41 35.49 -38.87
C ARG A 10 -16.90 34.06 -38.70
N SER A 11 -18.08 33.73 -39.21
CA SER A 11 -18.64 32.38 -39.13
C SER A 11 -17.74 31.35 -39.78
N GLN A 12 -17.08 31.67 -40.91
CA GLN A 12 -16.10 30.76 -41.53
C GLN A 12 -14.83 30.60 -40.68
N ALA A 13 -14.36 31.68 -40.05
CA ALA A 13 -13.24 31.63 -39.13
C ALA A 13 -13.54 30.74 -37.90
N ASP A 14 -14.72 30.96 -37.32
CA ASP A 14 -15.18 30.18 -36.15
C ASP A 14 -15.30 28.67 -36.48
N LEU A 15 -15.81 28.35 -37.68
CA LEU A 15 -15.87 26.95 -38.15
C LEU A 15 -14.49 26.37 -38.34
N LEU A 16 -13.57 27.11 -38.95
CA LEU A 16 -12.16 26.61 -39.12
C LEU A 16 -11.46 26.42 -37.78
N ILE A 17 -11.67 27.33 -36.84
CA ILE A 17 -11.13 27.18 -35.48
C ILE A 17 -11.68 25.92 -34.81
N ALA A 18 -13.00 25.68 -34.89
CA ALA A 18 -13.61 24.48 -34.31
C ALA A 18 -13.06 23.19 -34.94
N LEU A 19 -12.84 23.14 -36.27
CA LEU A 19 -12.24 22.02 -36.95
C LEU A 19 -10.77 21.78 -36.52
N ILE A 20 -10.00 22.85 -36.33
CA ILE A 20 -8.64 22.77 -35.83
C ILE A 20 -8.64 22.28 -34.37
N ASP A 21 -9.50 22.82 -33.53
CA ASP A 21 -9.63 22.38 -32.13
C ASP A 21 -10.00 20.90 -32.04
N GLU A 22 -10.92 20.41 -32.88
CA GLU A 22 -11.29 18.99 -32.96
C GLU A 22 -10.11 18.10 -33.39
N ALA A 23 -9.37 18.50 -34.41
CA ALA A 23 -8.19 17.78 -34.87
C ALA A 23 -7.08 17.75 -33.81
N LEU A 24 -6.85 18.85 -33.12
CA LEU A 24 -5.90 18.92 -32.01
C LEU A 24 -6.35 18.08 -30.82
N ASN A 25 -7.64 18.10 -30.46
CA ASN A 25 -8.19 17.24 -29.42
C ASN A 25 -7.95 15.76 -29.72
N ALA A 26 -8.27 15.33 -30.94
CA ALA A 26 -8.04 13.94 -31.37
C ALA A 26 -6.56 13.55 -31.25
N GLN A 27 -5.66 14.42 -31.71
CA GLN A 27 -4.23 14.16 -31.68
C GLN A 27 -3.65 14.12 -30.26
N VAL A 28 -4.06 15.05 -29.39
CA VAL A 28 -3.61 15.07 -27.99
C VAL A 28 -4.16 13.86 -27.23
N ASN A 29 -5.43 13.48 -27.44
CA ASN A 29 -6.00 12.27 -26.86
C ASN A 29 -5.23 11.00 -27.31
N ALA A 30 -4.87 10.89 -28.60
CA ALA A 30 -4.10 9.77 -29.10
C ALA A 30 -2.69 9.68 -28.44
N ILE A 31 -2.09 10.81 -28.11
CA ILE A 31 -0.81 10.83 -27.37
C ILE A 31 -1.01 10.45 -25.91
N LEU A 32 -1.98 11.06 -25.23
CA LEU A 32 -2.25 10.82 -23.81
C LEU A 32 -2.66 9.36 -23.52
N HIS A 33 -3.38 8.73 -24.46
CA HIS A 33 -3.83 7.35 -24.32
C HIS A 33 -2.86 6.33 -24.93
N HIS A 34 -1.70 6.78 -25.43
CA HIS A 34 -0.67 5.84 -25.89
C HIS A 34 -0.15 5.04 -24.70
N PRO A 35 -0.09 3.70 -24.75
CA PRO A 35 0.31 2.86 -23.60
C PRO A 35 1.66 3.24 -22.99
N ASP A 36 2.67 3.54 -23.82
CA ASP A 36 4.00 3.95 -23.31
C ASP A 36 3.95 5.29 -22.60
N PHE A 37 3.12 6.24 -23.09
CA PHE A 37 2.96 7.54 -22.46
C PHE A 37 2.23 7.41 -21.12
N GLN A 38 1.12 6.63 -21.09
CA GLN A 38 0.39 6.35 -19.84
C GLN A 38 1.28 5.66 -18.81
N ALA A 39 2.05 4.66 -19.22
CA ALA A 39 2.98 3.97 -18.33
C ALA A 39 4.04 4.93 -17.76
N MET A 40 4.60 5.81 -18.60
CA MET A 40 5.56 6.83 -18.15
C MET A 40 4.89 7.84 -17.20
N GLU A 41 3.74 8.39 -17.53
CA GLU A 41 3.01 9.36 -16.71
C GLU A 41 2.62 8.73 -15.37
N ALA A 42 2.15 7.50 -15.35
CA ALA A 42 1.77 6.77 -14.14
C ALA A 42 2.94 6.60 -13.18
N ARG A 43 4.12 6.22 -13.68
CA ARG A 43 5.34 6.09 -12.88
C ARG A 43 5.74 7.40 -12.22
N TRP A 44 5.80 8.48 -13.01
CA TRP A 44 6.20 9.80 -12.49
C TRP A 44 5.19 10.36 -11.47
N ARG A 45 3.90 10.15 -11.69
CA ARG A 45 2.86 10.59 -10.75
C ARG A 45 2.86 9.76 -9.47
N GLY A 46 3.04 8.44 -9.58
CA GLY A 46 3.20 7.58 -8.43
C GLY A 46 4.41 7.98 -7.58
N LEU A 47 5.58 8.17 -8.22
CA LEU A 47 6.76 8.68 -7.54
C LEU A 47 6.54 10.05 -6.91
N ALA A 48 5.93 11.00 -7.64
CA ALA A 48 5.64 12.34 -7.13
C ALA A 48 4.71 12.31 -5.89
N MET A 49 3.82 11.32 -5.77
CA MET A 49 2.99 11.12 -4.59
C MET A 49 3.85 10.83 -3.36
N VAL A 50 4.78 9.88 -3.46
CA VAL A 50 5.69 9.51 -2.37
C VAL A 50 6.64 10.66 -2.02
N VAL A 51 7.22 11.33 -3.03
CA VAL A 51 8.12 12.49 -2.84
C VAL A 51 7.41 13.64 -2.12
N ARG A 52 6.15 13.89 -2.44
CA ARG A 52 5.33 14.92 -1.77
C ARG A 52 5.19 14.65 -0.28
N GLU A 53 4.93 13.41 0.11
CA GLU A 53 4.87 13.04 1.52
C GLU A 53 6.25 13.09 2.20
N ALA A 54 7.29 12.64 1.51
CA ALA A 54 8.65 12.71 2.04
C ALA A 54 9.12 14.16 2.28
N SER A 55 8.69 15.11 1.45
CA SER A 55 9.08 16.53 1.58
C SER A 55 8.44 17.24 2.79
N ARG A 56 7.49 16.61 3.48
CA ARG A 56 6.86 17.16 4.69
C ARG A 56 7.72 17.02 5.95
N GLY A 57 8.72 16.14 5.92
CA GLY A 57 9.63 15.92 7.04
C GLY A 57 11.08 15.83 6.59
N PRO A 58 12.06 16.07 7.49
CA PRO A 58 13.49 16.07 7.14
C PRO A 58 14.09 14.65 7.09
N ASP A 59 13.41 13.64 7.62
CA ASP A 59 14.02 12.36 7.98
C ASP A 59 13.83 11.26 6.94
N VAL A 60 13.17 11.56 5.81
CA VAL A 60 12.92 10.61 4.74
C VAL A 60 13.74 10.95 3.50
N LYS A 61 14.55 10.00 3.04
CA LYS A 61 15.32 10.07 1.81
C LYS A 61 14.76 9.10 0.77
N ILE A 62 14.59 9.56 -0.46
CA ILE A 62 14.15 8.73 -1.58
C ILE A 62 15.34 8.51 -2.51
N LYS A 63 15.65 7.24 -2.78
CA LYS A 63 16.64 6.80 -3.76
C LYS A 63 15.92 6.09 -4.91
N LEU A 64 16.33 6.35 -6.14
CA LEU A 64 15.75 5.73 -7.33
C LEU A 64 16.73 4.71 -7.91
N LEU A 65 16.23 3.50 -8.15
CA LEU A 65 16.91 2.47 -8.91
C LEU A 65 16.20 2.32 -10.25
N ASN A 66 16.86 2.74 -11.33
CA ASN A 66 16.33 2.56 -12.68
C ASN A 66 16.68 1.15 -13.18
N ALA A 67 15.75 0.21 -13.01
CA ALA A 67 15.88 -1.16 -13.47
C ALA A 67 14.53 -1.63 -14.03
N SER A 68 14.53 -2.19 -15.23
CA SER A 68 13.36 -2.87 -15.77
C SER A 68 13.13 -4.21 -15.07
N TRP A 69 11.90 -4.70 -15.08
CA TRP A 69 11.58 -6.03 -14.57
C TRP A 69 12.48 -7.12 -15.16
N ARG A 70 12.72 -7.05 -16.47
CA ARG A 70 13.58 -8.01 -17.18
C ARG A 70 15.05 -7.96 -16.73
N GLU A 71 15.58 -6.80 -16.46
CA GLU A 71 16.95 -6.64 -15.94
C GLU A 71 17.06 -7.18 -14.51
N LEU A 72 16.09 -6.84 -13.65
CA LEU A 72 16.05 -7.31 -12.28
C LEU A 72 15.94 -8.84 -12.22
N ALA A 73 14.99 -9.43 -12.94
CA ALA A 73 14.80 -10.87 -12.97
C ALA A 73 16.01 -11.62 -13.52
N ARG A 74 16.61 -11.13 -14.62
CA ARG A 74 17.85 -11.71 -15.16
C ARG A 74 19.04 -11.60 -14.20
N SER A 75 19.12 -10.51 -13.44
CA SER A 75 20.16 -10.38 -12.41
C SER A 75 20.00 -11.43 -11.33
N MET A 76 18.74 -11.72 -10.93
CA MET A 76 18.41 -12.78 -9.98
C MET A 76 18.71 -14.17 -10.53
N GLU A 77 18.28 -14.47 -11.75
CA GLU A 77 18.53 -15.78 -12.40
C GLU A 77 20.02 -16.11 -12.59
N ARG A 78 20.85 -15.08 -12.84
CA ARG A 78 22.31 -15.27 -13.03
C ARG A 78 23.05 -15.44 -11.73
N ALA A 79 22.51 -14.96 -10.63
CA ALA A 79 23.09 -15.13 -9.33
C ALA A 79 22.96 -16.61 -8.88
N THR A 80 24.04 -17.22 -8.46
CA THR A 80 24.02 -18.60 -7.94
C THR A 80 23.22 -18.66 -6.65
N ASP A 81 23.27 -17.59 -5.85
CA ASP A 81 22.47 -17.41 -4.64
C ASP A 81 22.00 -15.95 -4.55
N PHE A 82 20.95 -15.68 -3.79
CA PHE A 82 20.35 -14.34 -3.66
C PHE A 82 21.34 -13.26 -3.17
N ASP A 83 22.32 -13.66 -2.35
CA ASP A 83 23.37 -12.81 -1.79
C ASP A 83 24.41 -12.34 -2.82
N GLN A 84 24.46 -12.99 -4.00
CA GLN A 84 25.31 -12.59 -5.12
C GLN A 84 24.57 -11.74 -6.14
N SER A 85 23.30 -11.44 -5.89
CA SER A 85 22.51 -10.60 -6.78
C SER A 85 22.93 -9.12 -6.66
N HIS A 86 22.81 -8.38 -7.77
CA HIS A 86 23.11 -6.96 -7.76
C HIS A 86 22.20 -6.15 -6.84
N LEU A 87 20.94 -6.59 -6.67
CA LEU A 87 20.02 -5.99 -5.73
C LEU A 87 20.51 -6.14 -4.28
N PHE A 88 21.00 -7.32 -3.92
CA PHE A 88 21.60 -7.55 -2.60
C PHE A 88 22.83 -6.66 -2.37
N GLU A 89 23.69 -6.53 -3.36
CA GLU A 89 24.85 -5.65 -3.27
C GLU A 89 24.45 -4.21 -2.97
N ILE A 90 23.45 -3.66 -3.69
CA ILE A 90 23.01 -2.28 -3.52
C ILE A 90 22.38 -2.06 -2.15
N ILE A 91 21.45 -2.96 -1.73
CA ILE A 91 20.61 -2.73 -0.55
C ILE A 91 21.28 -3.22 0.73
N TYR A 92 21.88 -4.40 0.68
CA TYR A 92 22.51 -4.99 1.86
C TYR A 92 23.96 -4.55 2.01
N SER A 93 24.81 -4.83 1.00
CA SER A 93 26.24 -4.65 1.18
C SER A 93 26.64 -3.19 1.30
N ARG A 94 26.08 -2.31 0.47
CA ARG A 94 26.44 -0.88 0.45
C ARG A 94 25.73 -0.06 1.53
N GLU A 95 24.46 -0.36 1.84
CA GLU A 95 23.65 0.49 2.71
C GLU A 95 23.47 -0.12 4.12
N PHE A 96 23.24 -1.42 4.24
CA PHE A 96 23.02 -2.06 5.52
C PHE A 96 24.30 -2.61 6.16
N GLY A 97 25.22 -3.17 5.35
CA GLY A 97 26.44 -3.84 5.80
C GLY A 97 27.61 -2.91 6.08
N MET A 98 27.71 -1.76 5.41
CA MET A 98 28.85 -0.85 5.52
C MET A 98 28.71 0.19 6.62
N PRO A 99 29.83 0.56 7.29
CA PRO A 99 29.86 1.73 8.18
C PRO A 99 29.51 3.02 7.38
N GLY A 100 28.60 3.82 7.93
CA GLY A 100 28.13 5.05 7.28
C GLY A 100 27.06 4.85 6.20
N GLY A 101 26.67 3.61 5.90
CA GLY A 101 25.53 3.31 5.04
C GLY A 101 24.19 3.67 5.71
N GLU A 102 23.21 4.01 4.90
CA GLU A 102 21.85 4.39 5.32
C GLU A 102 20.88 3.24 4.98
N PRO A 103 20.51 2.37 5.94
CA PRO A 103 19.66 1.22 5.66
C PRO A 103 18.33 1.64 5.02
N VAL A 104 17.99 0.97 3.93
CA VAL A 104 16.73 1.20 3.21
C VAL A 104 15.57 0.63 4.03
N GLY A 105 14.56 1.45 4.33
CA GLY A 105 13.42 1.05 5.17
C GLY A 105 12.29 0.40 4.39
N LEU A 106 12.11 0.74 3.10
CA LEU A 106 11.06 0.22 2.24
C LEU A 106 11.51 0.25 0.78
N LEU A 107 11.24 -0.81 0.04
CA LEU A 107 11.39 -0.87 -1.41
C LEU A 107 10.01 -0.80 -2.07
N ILE A 108 9.82 0.12 -2.99
CA ILE A 108 8.62 0.22 -3.82
C ILE A 108 9.00 -0.20 -5.23
N GLY A 109 8.48 -1.35 -5.68
CA GLY A 109 8.68 -1.85 -7.03
C GLY A 109 7.56 -1.39 -7.95
N ASP A 110 7.91 -0.67 -9.01
CA ASP A 110 6.94 -0.36 -10.06
C ASP A 110 6.82 -1.53 -11.04
N TYR A 111 6.46 -2.68 -10.48
CA TYR A 111 6.26 -3.94 -11.18
C TYR A 111 4.93 -4.55 -10.78
N THR A 112 4.36 -5.36 -11.69
CA THR A 112 3.14 -6.12 -11.43
C THR A 112 3.47 -7.61 -11.40
N PHE A 113 3.11 -8.27 -10.32
CA PHE A 113 3.39 -9.69 -10.11
C PHE A 113 2.16 -10.55 -10.34
N SER A 114 2.38 -11.69 -10.99
CA SER A 114 1.40 -12.72 -11.30
C SER A 114 1.91 -14.09 -10.84
N PRO A 115 1.04 -15.03 -10.49
CA PRO A 115 1.39 -16.43 -10.32
C PRO A 115 1.86 -17.11 -11.61
N ASP A 116 1.50 -16.53 -12.75
CA ASP A 116 1.87 -17.03 -14.06
C ASP A 116 3.14 -16.34 -14.57
N ASP A 117 3.86 -17.02 -15.46
CA ASP A 117 5.03 -16.47 -16.11
C ASP A 117 4.64 -15.27 -16.97
N PHE A 118 5.36 -14.19 -16.83
CA PHE A 118 5.14 -12.97 -17.60
C PHE A 118 6.34 -12.70 -18.53
N GLU A 119 6.09 -12.53 -19.80
CA GLU A 119 7.13 -12.32 -20.84
C GLU A 119 8.25 -13.38 -20.85
N GLY A 120 7.94 -14.63 -20.46
CA GLY A 120 8.92 -15.71 -20.37
C GLY A 120 9.85 -15.61 -19.14
N ILE A 121 9.47 -14.83 -18.15
CA ILE A 121 10.16 -14.69 -16.87
C ILE A 121 9.36 -15.44 -15.81
N ASP A 122 10.03 -16.28 -15.02
CA ASP A 122 9.46 -16.94 -13.86
C ASP A 122 9.28 -15.92 -12.71
N SER A 123 8.10 -15.30 -12.67
CA SER A 123 7.76 -14.28 -11.69
C SER A 123 7.81 -14.79 -10.25
N ILE A 124 7.48 -16.07 -10.02
CA ILE A 124 7.49 -16.69 -8.69
C ILE A 124 8.92 -16.81 -8.16
N THR A 125 9.82 -17.32 -8.99
CA THR A 125 11.24 -17.47 -8.59
C THR A 125 11.89 -16.12 -8.35
N ALA A 126 11.66 -15.13 -9.24
CA ALA A 126 12.19 -13.79 -9.05
C ALA A 126 11.64 -13.11 -7.78
N LEU A 127 10.34 -13.22 -7.51
CA LEU A 127 9.73 -12.67 -6.30
C LEU A 127 10.24 -13.35 -5.03
N SER A 128 10.49 -14.68 -5.09
CA SER A 128 11.11 -15.43 -4.00
C SER A 128 12.51 -14.90 -3.66
N GLN A 129 13.33 -14.64 -4.67
CA GLN A 129 14.68 -14.11 -4.46
C GLN A 129 14.66 -12.66 -3.95
N ILE A 130 13.76 -11.83 -4.47
CA ILE A 130 13.53 -10.47 -3.94
C ILE A 130 13.12 -10.55 -2.46
N GLY A 131 12.23 -11.48 -2.09
CA GLY A 131 11.82 -11.72 -0.71
C GLY A 131 12.99 -12.09 0.20
N MET A 132 13.91 -12.96 -0.26
CA MET A 132 15.13 -13.30 0.49
C MET A 132 16.05 -12.10 0.68
N VAL A 133 16.24 -11.26 -0.35
CA VAL A 133 17.03 -10.02 -0.24
C VAL A 133 16.37 -9.05 0.74
N ALA A 134 15.06 -8.87 0.63
CA ALA A 134 14.27 -8.01 1.50
C ALA A 134 14.35 -8.45 2.97
N ALA A 135 14.24 -9.76 3.22
CA ALA A 135 14.37 -10.34 4.55
C ALA A 135 15.78 -10.16 5.13
N ALA A 136 16.82 -10.44 4.35
CA ALA A 136 18.20 -10.28 4.78
C ALA A 136 18.56 -8.82 5.14
N ALA A 137 18.03 -7.85 4.38
CA ALA A 137 18.25 -6.44 4.61
C ALA A 137 17.27 -5.81 5.60
N PHE A 138 16.29 -6.56 6.12
CA PHE A 138 15.16 -6.01 6.88
C PHE A 138 14.46 -4.85 6.15
N CYS A 139 14.27 -5.00 4.84
CA CYS A 139 13.73 -3.96 3.98
C CYS A 139 12.52 -4.51 3.20
N PRO A 140 11.29 -4.34 3.70
CA PRO A 140 10.11 -4.83 3.00
C PRO A 140 10.02 -4.31 1.57
N PHE A 141 9.57 -5.18 0.67
CA PHE A 141 9.35 -4.87 -0.74
C PHE A 141 7.85 -4.85 -1.04
N VAL A 142 7.36 -3.79 -1.66
CA VAL A 142 5.94 -3.63 -2.02
C VAL A 142 5.81 -3.37 -3.50
N ALA A 143 4.88 -4.08 -4.17
CA ALA A 143 4.62 -3.96 -5.60
C ALA A 143 3.14 -4.20 -5.92
N ALA A 144 2.74 -4.07 -7.19
CA ALA A 144 1.36 -4.36 -7.60
C ALA A 144 1.10 -5.87 -7.75
N ALA A 145 -0.10 -6.30 -7.38
CA ALA A 145 -0.64 -7.58 -7.75
C ALA A 145 -1.38 -7.48 -9.09
N SER A 146 -1.18 -8.47 -9.96
CA SER A 146 -2.00 -8.66 -11.17
C SER A 146 -3.39 -9.19 -10.80
N PRO A 147 -4.45 -8.91 -11.60
CA PRO A 147 -5.75 -9.55 -11.47
C PRO A 147 -5.66 -11.09 -11.45
N MET A 148 -4.75 -11.67 -12.21
CA MET A 148 -4.45 -13.11 -12.23
C MET A 148 -4.11 -13.67 -10.84
N THR A 149 -3.60 -12.84 -9.93
CA THR A 149 -3.32 -13.26 -8.54
C THR A 149 -4.57 -13.70 -7.82
N VAL A 150 -5.71 -13.12 -8.14
CA VAL A 150 -7.04 -13.48 -7.63
C VAL A 150 -7.86 -14.29 -8.63
N GLY A 151 -7.23 -14.77 -9.73
CA GLY A 151 -7.87 -15.60 -10.74
C GLY A 151 -8.82 -14.85 -11.66
N LEU A 152 -8.62 -13.56 -11.82
CA LEU A 152 -9.37 -12.68 -12.73
C LEU A 152 -8.49 -12.28 -13.91
N GLU A 153 -9.10 -12.01 -15.05
CA GLU A 153 -8.41 -11.39 -16.18
C GLU A 153 -8.25 -9.88 -15.98
N ASP A 154 -9.28 -9.26 -15.41
CA ASP A 154 -9.31 -7.83 -15.10
C ASP A 154 -10.03 -7.56 -13.75
N PHE A 155 -9.66 -6.49 -13.04
CA PHE A 155 -10.28 -6.13 -11.77
C PHE A 155 -11.73 -5.64 -11.92
N SER A 156 -12.19 -5.26 -13.10
CA SER A 156 -13.60 -4.93 -13.35
C SER A 156 -14.54 -6.12 -13.10
N GLU A 157 -14.03 -7.35 -13.18
CA GLU A 157 -14.78 -8.58 -12.89
C GLU A 157 -15.13 -8.73 -11.39
N LEU A 158 -14.48 -7.97 -10.51
CA LEU A 158 -14.77 -7.97 -9.06
C LEU A 158 -16.25 -7.67 -8.73
N ASN A 159 -16.92 -6.95 -9.59
CA ASN A 159 -18.36 -6.71 -9.44
C ASN A 159 -19.22 -7.97 -9.60
N ARG A 160 -18.68 -9.04 -10.19
CA ARG A 160 -19.38 -10.30 -10.50
C ARG A 160 -18.88 -11.47 -9.66
N VAL A 161 -17.61 -11.45 -9.25
CA VAL A 161 -16.96 -12.53 -8.50
C VAL A 161 -16.87 -12.15 -7.03
N HIS A 162 -17.53 -12.91 -6.15
CA HIS A 162 -17.59 -12.62 -4.72
C HIS A 162 -16.87 -13.66 -3.86
N ASP A 163 -16.43 -14.78 -4.42
CA ASP A 163 -15.74 -15.84 -3.69
C ASP A 163 -14.47 -16.30 -4.44
N PHE A 164 -13.34 -16.22 -3.73
CA PHE A 164 -12.01 -16.62 -4.21
C PHE A 164 -11.48 -17.85 -3.47
N SER A 165 -12.31 -18.53 -2.66
CA SER A 165 -11.89 -19.67 -1.83
C SER A 165 -11.39 -20.85 -2.65
N TRP A 166 -11.87 -21.01 -3.89
CA TRP A 166 -11.46 -22.05 -4.83
C TRP A 166 -9.98 -21.96 -5.24
N LEU A 167 -9.38 -20.77 -5.20
CA LEU A 167 -7.97 -20.56 -5.54
C LEU A 167 -7.01 -21.32 -4.62
N LYS A 168 -7.42 -21.57 -3.37
CA LYS A 168 -6.59 -22.31 -2.39
C LYS A 168 -6.39 -23.77 -2.77
N GLN A 169 -7.29 -24.33 -3.56
CA GLN A 169 -7.30 -25.75 -3.95
C GLN A 169 -6.82 -25.98 -5.38
N GLU A 170 -6.57 -24.91 -6.12
CA GLU A 170 -6.17 -24.99 -7.51
C GLU A 170 -4.73 -25.52 -7.66
N LYS A 171 -4.56 -26.55 -8.52
CA LYS A 171 -3.26 -27.18 -8.72
C LYS A 171 -2.23 -26.27 -9.39
N SER A 172 -2.67 -25.35 -10.25
CA SER A 172 -1.82 -24.35 -10.89
C SER A 172 -1.13 -23.43 -9.87
N ARG A 173 -1.71 -23.28 -8.68
CA ARG A 173 -1.23 -22.43 -7.59
C ARG A 173 -0.23 -23.07 -6.64
N LEU A 174 0.19 -24.32 -6.87
CA LEU A 174 1.09 -25.02 -5.95
C LEU A 174 2.42 -24.28 -5.72
N ARG A 175 3.04 -23.76 -6.79
CA ARG A 175 4.27 -22.98 -6.69
C ARG A 175 4.06 -21.66 -5.94
N TRP A 176 2.95 -20.98 -6.23
CA TRP A 176 2.55 -19.73 -5.56
C TRP A 176 2.28 -19.97 -4.07
N ASN A 177 1.56 -21.02 -3.72
CA ASN A 177 1.31 -21.39 -2.34
C ASN A 177 2.59 -21.81 -1.58
N ALA A 178 3.53 -22.47 -2.27
CA ALA A 178 4.85 -22.78 -1.73
C ALA A 178 5.68 -21.52 -1.44
N LEU A 179 5.65 -20.53 -2.35
CA LEU A 179 6.26 -19.22 -2.11
C LEU A 179 5.65 -18.54 -0.87
N ARG A 180 4.33 -18.53 -0.77
CA ARG A 180 3.61 -17.91 0.36
C ARG A 180 3.89 -18.59 1.71
N ALA A 181 4.19 -19.89 1.70
CA ALA A 181 4.54 -20.63 2.91
C ALA A 181 5.95 -20.33 3.46
N ARG A 182 6.81 -19.65 2.69
CA ARG A 182 8.16 -19.28 3.12
C ARG A 182 8.13 -18.11 4.09
N ASP A 183 9.03 -18.13 5.06
CA ASP A 183 9.16 -17.04 6.04
C ASP A 183 9.58 -15.71 5.41
N ASP A 184 10.40 -15.74 4.36
CA ASP A 184 10.88 -14.55 3.64
C ASP A 184 9.74 -13.77 2.98
N SER A 185 8.63 -14.45 2.65
CA SER A 185 7.45 -13.82 2.04
C SER A 185 6.75 -12.82 2.96
N ARG A 186 7.10 -12.77 4.26
CA ARG A 186 6.64 -11.70 5.19
C ARG A 186 7.15 -10.32 4.79
N PHE A 187 8.28 -10.29 4.08
CA PHE A 187 8.88 -9.04 3.61
C PHE A 187 8.37 -8.60 2.24
N VAL A 188 7.37 -9.28 1.70
CA VAL A 188 6.76 -8.94 0.42
C VAL A 188 5.31 -8.51 0.62
N GLY A 189 4.94 -7.35 0.09
CA GLY A 189 3.58 -6.84 0.02
C GLY A 189 3.14 -6.70 -1.44
N LEU A 190 2.00 -7.26 -1.78
CA LEU A 190 1.39 -7.07 -3.09
C LEU A 190 0.09 -6.29 -2.92
N VAL A 191 -0.07 -5.21 -3.66
CA VAL A 191 -1.17 -4.26 -3.51
C VAL A 191 -2.09 -4.31 -4.72
N ALA A 192 -3.40 -4.31 -4.52
CA ALA A 192 -4.42 -4.27 -5.56
C ALA A 192 -5.75 -3.70 -5.02
N PRO A 193 -6.66 -3.22 -5.89
CA PRO A 193 -6.52 -2.95 -7.32
C PRO A 193 -5.69 -1.70 -7.63
N ARG A 194 -5.65 -1.29 -8.92
CA ARG A 194 -4.98 -0.06 -9.36
C ARG A 194 -5.68 1.19 -8.84
N ILE A 195 -4.95 2.28 -8.76
CA ILE A 195 -5.43 3.60 -8.31
C ILE A 195 -5.43 4.62 -9.44
N LEU A 196 -6.35 5.58 -9.37
CA LEU A 196 -6.42 6.70 -10.31
C LEU A 196 -5.37 7.75 -9.94
N LEU A 197 -4.40 7.97 -10.81
CA LEU A 197 -3.31 8.93 -10.53
C LEU A 197 -3.61 10.36 -10.99
N ARG A 198 -4.61 10.53 -11.84
CA ARG A 198 -5.02 11.82 -12.39
C ARG A 198 -6.48 11.78 -12.85
N SER A 199 -7.24 12.79 -12.48
CA SER A 199 -8.55 12.99 -13.08
C SER A 199 -8.41 13.39 -14.56
N PRO A 200 -9.39 13.06 -15.43
CA PRO A 200 -9.37 13.46 -16.82
C PRO A 200 -9.28 14.99 -17.00
N HIS A 201 -8.56 15.41 -18.00
CA HIS A 201 -8.46 16.82 -18.33
C HIS A 201 -9.79 17.38 -18.85
N LYS A 202 -10.19 18.51 -18.31
CA LYS A 202 -11.40 19.23 -18.67
C LYS A 202 -11.08 20.63 -19.19
N PRO A 203 -11.89 21.22 -20.08
CA PRO A 203 -11.72 22.61 -20.46
C PRO A 203 -11.82 23.53 -19.25
N TYR A 204 -10.86 24.43 -19.08
CA TYR A 204 -10.66 25.23 -17.86
C TYR A 204 -11.76 26.25 -17.57
N SER A 205 -12.57 26.68 -18.52
CA SER A 205 -13.68 27.58 -18.22
C SER A 205 -14.70 27.67 -19.35
N ARG A 206 -15.91 28.16 -19.01
CA ARG A 206 -16.93 28.56 -19.96
C ARG A 206 -16.53 29.84 -20.75
N ARG A 207 -15.53 30.60 -20.29
CA ARG A 207 -14.94 31.72 -21.01
C ARG A 207 -13.65 31.24 -21.65
N ARG A 208 -13.53 31.44 -22.96
CA ARG A 208 -12.37 31.10 -23.75
C ARG A 208 -11.24 32.09 -23.45
N GLU A 209 -10.56 31.88 -22.33
CA GLU A 209 -9.31 32.59 -21.98
C GLU A 209 -8.14 31.89 -22.60
N ASP A 210 -8.23 30.54 -22.76
CA ASP A 210 -7.23 29.71 -23.41
C ASP A 210 -7.53 29.55 -24.90
N PRO A 211 -6.49 29.58 -25.76
CA PRO A 211 -6.65 29.40 -27.20
C PRO A 211 -7.15 28.02 -27.61
N PHE A 212 -7.03 27.01 -26.73
CA PHE A 212 -7.38 25.61 -27.03
C PHE A 212 -8.14 24.94 -25.88
N PRO A 213 -9.45 24.68 -26.03
CA PRO A 213 -10.29 24.04 -25.00
C PRO A 213 -10.12 22.51 -25.05
N PHE A 214 -9.02 22.00 -24.51
CA PHE A 214 -8.77 20.56 -24.50
C PHE A 214 -9.75 19.82 -23.59
N ARG A 215 -10.30 18.71 -24.10
CA ARG A 215 -11.11 17.74 -23.36
C ARG A 215 -10.59 16.33 -23.59
N GLU A 216 -10.23 15.68 -22.51
CA GLU A 216 -9.81 14.27 -22.56
C GLU A 216 -11.03 13.38 -22.79
N HIS A 217 -10.89 12.44 -23.72
CA HIS A 217 -11.90 11.44 -24.01
C HIS A 217 -11.78 10.31 -22.96
N VAL A 218 -12.86 10.00 -22.26
CA VAL A 218 -12.95 8.89 -21.35
C VAL A 218 -13.81 7.80 -21.97
N SER A 219 -13.26 6.59 -22.10
CA SER A 219 -13.99 5.42 -22.58
C SER A 219 -15.02 4.96 -21.54
N GLU A 220 -16.09 4.30 -22.00
CA GLU A 220 -17.17 3.81 -21.11
C GLU A 220 -16.68 2.75 -20.11
N ASP A 221 -15.69 1.97 -20.48
CA ASP A 221 -15.03 0.95 -19.65
C ASP A 221 -13.98 1.53 -18.69
N GLY A 222 -13.62 2.81 -18.83
CA GLY A 222 -12.61 3.46 -18.02
C GLY A 222 -11.16 3.08 -18.36
N GLU A 223 -10.91 2.35 -19.43
CA GLU A 223 -9.55 1.94 -19.83
C GLU A 223 -8.64 3.12 -20.20
N THR A 224 -9.23 4.22 -20.69
CA THR A 224 -8.48 5.45 -21.01
C THR A 224 -8.08 6.27 -19.80
N LEU A 225 -8.58 5.95 -18.61
CA LEU A 225 -8.18 6.61 -17.36
C LEU A 225 -6.72 6.26 -16.99
N LEU A 226 -6.06 7.18 -16.33
CA LEU A 226 -4.68 6.98 -15.92
C LEU A 226 -4.61 6.15 -14.63
N TRP A 227 -4.66 4.84 -14.80
CA TRP A 227 -4.45 3.88 -13.71
C TRP A 227 -2.98 3.69 -13.39
N GLY A 228 -2.64 3.53 -12.11
CA GLY A 228 -1.28 3.32 -11.67
C GLY A 228 -1.14 2.31 -10.53
N ASN A 229 0.12 2.00 -10.25
CA ASN A 229 0.50 1.03 -9.24
C ASN A 229 0.17 1.54 -7.83
N ALA A 230 -0.71 0.83 -7.12
CA ALA A 230 -1.15 1.17 -5.78
C ALA A 230 -0.04 1.04 -4.70
N ALA A 231 1.08 0.38 -5.01
CA ALA A 231 2.25 0.33 -4.13
C ALA A 231 2.82 1.73 -3.82
N PHE A 232 2.71 2.68 -4.76
CA PHE A 232 3.09 4.06 -4.50
C PHE A 232 2.19 4.74 -3.46
N ALA A 233 0.89 4.46 -3.50
CA ALA A 233 -0.06 4.97 -2.50
C ALA A 233 0.22 4.37 -1.13
N PHE A 234 0.48 3.06 -1.04
CA PHE A 234 0.90 2.42 0.20
C PHE A 234 2.20 3.02 0.73
N GLY A 235 3.20 3.22 -0.14
CA GLY A 235 4.44 3.90 0.20
C GLY A 235 4.24 5.32 0.72
N ALA A 236 3.32 6.09 0.13
CA ALA A 236 2.98 7.44 0.59
C ALA A 236 2.34 7.42 2.01
N VAL A 237 1.48 6.45 2.30
CA VAL A 237 0.92 6.24 3.65
C VAL A 237 2.01 5.90 4.66
N VAL A 238 2.92 4.99 4.31
CA VAL A 238 4.06 4.60 5.18
C VAL A 238 4.96 5.80 5.47
N VAL A 239 5.29 6.59 4.45
CA VAL A 239 6.13 7.80 4.59
C VAL A 239 5.44 8.87 5.42
N ARG A 240 4.14 9.11 5.20
CA ARG A 240 3.35 10.04 6.01
C ARG A 240 3.38 9.66 7.49
N ASN A 241 3.04 8.41 7.80
CA ASN A 241 3.01 7.94 9.18
C ASN A 241 4.39 8.05 9.85
N PHE A 242 5.46 7.76 9.11
CA PHE A 242 6.82 7.95 9.62
C PHE A 242 7.13 9.41 9.94
N ASN A 243 6.73 10.35 9.09
CA ASN A 243 6.92 11.78 9.34
C ASN A 243 6.14 12.29 10.56
N GLU A 244 4.95 11.73 10.82
CA GLU A 244 4.06 12.13 11.91
C GLU A 244 4.46 11.52 13.26
N SER A 245 4.78 10.23 13.28
CA SER A 245 5.02 9.46 14.50
C SER A 245 6.47 9.01 14.70
N GLY A 246 7.28 8.99 13.66
CA GLY A 246 8.63 8.39 13.65
C GLY A 246 8.61 6.87 13.47
N TRP A 247 7.42 6.25 13.36
CA TRP A 247 7.22 4.80 13.26
C TRP A 247 6.15 4.44 12.24
N PHE A 248 5.75 3.16 12.15
CA PHE A 248 4.81 2.61 11.17
C PHE A 248 3.59 1.96 11.84
N ALA A 249 3.23 2.41 13.04
CA ALA A 249 2.17 1.78 13.83
C ALA A 249 0.77 2.06 13.29
N ASP A 250 0.59 3.19 12.60
CA ASP A 250 -0.71 3.69 12.14
C ASP A 250 -0.78 3.83 10.61
N ILE A 251 -0.59 2.71 9.90
CA ILE A 251 -0.62 2.66 8.42
C ILE A 251 -1.87 1.96 7.86
N ARG A 252 -2.89 1.74 8.68
CA ARG A 252 -4.13 1.06 8.28
C ARG A 252 -5.35 1.61 9.02
N GLY A 253 -6.53 1.38 8.44
CA GLY A 253 -7.79 1.82 9.03
C GLY A 253 -7.94 3.33 9.06
N VAL A 254 -8.92 3.79 9.79
CA VAL A 254 -9.25 5.21 10.01
C VAL A 254 -9.36 5.45 11.49
N THR A 255 -8.74 6.52 11.97
CA THR A 255 -9.06 7.09 13.27
C THR A 255 -10.20 8.08 13.09
N GLN A 256 -11.16 8.12 13.99
CA GLN A 256 -12.34 8.99 13.86
C GLN A 256 -11.91 10.46 13.63
N ASP A 257 -12.46 11.06 12.58
CA ASP A 257 -12.38 12.49 12.25
C ASP A 257 -11.06 13.03 11.68
N ALA A 258 -10.08 12.17 11.32
CA ALA A 258 -8.84 12.63 10.72
C ALA A 258 -8.47 11.85 9.44
N VAL A 259 -7.78 12.50 8.50
CA VAL A 259 -7.13 11.84 7.36
C VAL A 259 -5.79 11.28 7.86
N ASP A 260 -5.87 10.19 8.58
CA ASP A 260 -4.73 9.47 9.17
C ASP A 260 -4.82 7.96 8.90
N GLY A 261 -3.99 7.19 9.56
CA GLY A 261 -3.97 5.74 9.37
C GLY A 261 -3.69 5.33 7.93
N GLY A 262 -4.49 4.42 7.42
CA GLY A 262 -4.42 3.93 6.03
C GLY A 262 -5.13 4.81 5.01
N MET A 263 -5.74 5.93 5.39
CA MET A 263 -6.55 6.76 4.50
C MET A 263 -5.68 7.60 3.57
N LEU A 264 -6.15 7.75 2.32
CA LEU A 264 -5.56 8.61 1.30
C LEU A 264 -6.47 9.83 1.08
N SER A 265 -5.91 11.02 1.27
CA SER A 265 -6.66 12.26 1.07
C SER A 265 -6.92 12.54 -0.41
N PRO A 266 -7.96 13.35 -0.76
CA PRO A 266 -8.18 13.79 -2.13
C PRO A 266 -7.01 14.58 -2.75
N ALA A 267 -6.13 15.14 -1.92
CA ALA A 267 -4.89 15.78 -2.37
C ALA A 267 -3.81 14.77 -2.82
N GLN A 268 -3.84 13.56 -2.27
CA GLN A 268 -2.96 12.46 -2.67
C GLN A 268 -3.54 11.69 -3.85
N LEU A 269 -4.82 11.33 -3.76
CA LEU A 269 -5.58 10.66 -4.82
C LEU A 269 -6.84 11.47 -5.12
N PRO A 270 -6.88 12.17 -6.26
CA PRO A 270 -8.06 12.93 -6.65
C PRO A 270 -9.23 11.99 -6.95
N PRO A 271 -10.46 12.34 -6.53
CA PRO A 271 -11.64 11.56 -6.87
C PRO A 271 -11.84 11.53 -8.39
N LEU A 272 -12.48 10.48 -8.87
CA LEU A 272 -12.84 10.40 -10.28
C LEU A 272 -13.95 11.42 -10.58
N ASP A 273 -13.61 12.48 -11.29
CA ASP A 273 -14.54 13.51 -11.74
C ASP A 273 -14.67 13.46 -13.27
N LEU A 274 -15.77 12.88 -13.74
CA LEU A 274 -16.09 12.76 -15.18
C LEU A 274 -16.70 14.02 -15.78
N GLY A 275 -16.91 15.08 -14.99
CA GLY A 275 -17.54 16.33 -15.46
C GLY A 275 -19.05 16.23 -15.65
N LEU A 276 -19.65 15.16 -15.19
CA LEU A 276 -21.08 15.06 -15.08
C LEU A 276 -21.45 15.81 -13.80
N GLU A 277 -21.93 17.04 -13.93
CA GLU A 277 -22.51 17.79 -12.81
C GLU A 277 -23.76 17.01 -12.37
N SER A 278 -23.59 16.19 -11.35
CA SER A 278 -24.69 15.48 -10.70
C SER A 278 -24.79 16.00 -9.28
N ASP A 279 -25.60 17.03 -9.09
CA ASP A 279 -25.97 17.50 -7.75
C ASP A 279 -26.50 16.32 -6.94
N GLY A 280 -25.80 15.98 -5.87
CA GLY A 280 -26.21 14.96 -4.91
C GLY A 280 -25.70 13.53 -5.16
N LEU A 281 -24.90 13.26 -6.18
CA LEU A 281 -24.17 11.99 -6.30
C LEU A 281 -22.81 12.08 -5.63
N SER A 282 -22.47 11.04 -4.87
CA SER A 282 -21.12 10.90 -4.31
C SER A 282 -20.10 10.81 -5.44
N ALA A 283 -18.99 11.54 -5.30
CA ALA A 283 -17.86 11.41 -6.22
C ALA A 283 -17.37 9.96 -6.24
N GLN A 284 -17.03 9.44 -7.41
CA GLN A 284 -16.51 8.08 -7.50
C GLN A 284 -15.11 8.00 -6.88
N PRO A 285 -14.83 6.92 -6.15
CA PRO A 285 -13.52 6.74 -5.54
C PRO A 285 -12.42 6.52 -6.59
N PRO A 286 -11.19 6.90 -6.28
CA PRO A 286 -10.06 6.84 -7.20
C PRO A 286 -9.44 5.43 -7.25
N VAL A 287 -10.25 4.40 -7.33
CA VAL A 287 -9.83 3.00 -7.43
C VAL A 287 -10.50 2.35 -8.62
N GLU A 288 -9.78 1.45 -9.27
CA GLU A 288 -10.25 0.75 -10.46
C GLU A 288 -11.50 -0.11 -10.21
N ALA A 289 -11.55 -0.75 -9.05
CA ALA A 289 -12.69 -1.54 -8.62
C ALA A 289 -12.94 -1.33 -7.12
N GLN A 290 -14.22 -1.28 -6.75
CA GLN A 290 -14.63 -1.19 -5.34
C GLN A 290 -14.73 -2.59 -4.75
N LEU A 291 -14.06 -2.79 -3.62
CA LEU A 291 -14.09 -4.03 -2.87
C LEU A 291 -15.20 -4.00 -1.82
N THR A 292 -15.96 -5.08 -1.72
CA THR A 292 -16.82 -5.33 -0.56
C THR A 292 -15.97 -5.78 0.63
N THR A 293 -16.47 -5.62 1.87
CA THR A 293 -15.77 -6.09 3.08
C THR A 293 -15.39 -7.57 3.00
N GLY A 294 -16.25 -8.40 2.39
CA GLY A 294 -15.95 -9.83 2.19
C GLY A 294 -14.80 -10.07 1.21
N GLN A 295 -14.73 -9.30 0.13
CA GLN A 295 -13.63 -9.36 -0.82
C GLN A 295 -12.32 -8.84 -0.22
N GLU A 296 -12.37 -7.75 0.56
CA GLU A 296 -11.19 -7.27 1.31
C GLU A 296 -10.58 -8.35 2.20
N GLN A 297 -11.42 -9.05 2.97
CA GLN A 297 -10.97 -10.13 3.83
C GLN A 297 -10.35 -11.28 3.02
N GLN A 298 -10.94 -11.63 1.89
CA GLN A 298 -10.42 -12.68 1.02
C GLN A 298 -9.10 -12.27 0.35
N PHE A 299 -8.96 -10.99 -0.06
CA PHE A 299 -7.68 -10.45 -0.56
C PHE A 299 -6.59 -10.56 0.51
N SER A 300 -6.89 -10.16 1.74
CA SER A 300 -5.97 -10.30 2.87
C SER A 300 -5.58 -11.75 3.12
N ASP A 301 -6.52 -12.70 3.05
CA ASP A 301 -6.26 -14.13 3.18
C ASP A 301 -5.39 -14.67 2.04
N LEU A 302 -5.48 -14.09 0.85
CA LEU A 302 -4.63 -14.39 -0.30
C LEU A 302 -3.26 -13.69 -0.23
N GLY A 303 -3.00 -12.87 0.79
CA GLY A 303 -1.74 -12.15 0.97
C GLY A 303 -1.61 -10.93 0.08
N ILE A 304 -2.73 -10.30 -0.25
CA ILE A 304 -2.81 -9.06 -1.03
C ILE A 304 -3.29 -7.96 -0.11
N VAL A 305 -2.65 -6.81 -0.19
CA VAL A 305 -3.06 -5.58 0.50
C VAL A 305 -4.16 -4.92 -0.32
N PRO A 306 -5.42 -4.94 0.15
CA PRO A 306 -6.53 -4.37 -0.59
C PRO A 306 -6.52 -2.84 -0.49
N VAL A 307 -6.75 -2.18 -1.62
CA VAL A 307 -7.13 -0.76 -1.66
C VAL A 307 -8.64 -0.69 -1.73
N SER A 308 -9.25 -0.16 -0.70
CA SER A 308 -10.70 -0.06 -0.57
C SER A 308 -11.15 1.38 -0.53
N THR A 309 -12.43 1.57 -0.36
CA THR A 309 -13.04 2.89 -0.25
C THR A 309 -13.83 3.02 1.03
N THR A 310 -13.85 4.19 1.60
CA THR A 310 -14.69 4.46 2.76
C THR A 310 -16.16 4.62 2.34
N TYR A 311 -17.08 4.17 3.19
CA TYR A 311 -18.51 4.28 2.93
C TYR A 311 -18.94 5.74 2.75
N LEU A 312 -19.68 6.02 1.66
CA LEU A 312 -20.16 7.37 1.27
C LEU A 312 -19.05 8.43 1.11
N SER A 313 -17.82 8.02 0.84
CA SER A 313 -16.70 8.92 0.62
C SER A 313 -15.98 8.59 -0.68
N SER A 314 -15.35 9.59 -1.28
CA SER A 314 -14.47 9.43 -2.45
C SER A 314 -13.02 9.12 -2.06
N MET A 315 -12.75 8.80 -0.81
CA MET A 315 -11.40 8.52 -0.33
C MET A 315 -11.07 7.05 -0.39
N ALA A 316 -9.86 6.74 -0.84
CA ALA A 316 -9.30 5.39 -0.78
C ALA A 316 -8.63 5.14 0.57
N ILE A 317 -8.59 3.87 0.98
CA ILE A 317 -8.10 3.45 2.29
C ILE A 317 -7.43 2.07 2.22
N PHE A 318 -6.43 1.87 3.07
CA PHE A 318 -5.86 0.57 3.39
C PHE A 318 -6.40 0.09 4.74
N ASN A 319 -7.42 -0.76 4.74
CA ASN A 319 -7.97 -1.35 5.97
C ASN A 319 -7.14 -2.53 6.48
N ALA A 320 -6.47 -3.24 5.57
CA ALA A 320 -5.61 -4.37 5.88
C ALA A 320 -4.25 -4.20 5.19
N ASN A 321 -3.19 -4.74 5.80
CA ASN A 321 -1.84 -4.69 5.28
C ASN A 321 -1.10 -6.03 5.42
N GLN A 322 -1.82 -7.12 5.17
CA GLN A 322 -1.26 -8.46 5.21
C GLN A 322 -0.15 -8.61 4.16
N SER A 323 0.99 -9.19 4.56
CA SER A 323 2.05 -9.54 3.61
C SER A 323 1.65 -10.76 2.77
N LEU A 324 2.46 -11.07 1.76
CA LEU A 324 2.27 -12.26 0.92
C LEU A 324 2.30 -13.57 1.70
N HIS A 325 2.94 -13.60 2.88
CA HIS A 325 3.12 -14.78 3.70
C HIS A 325 1.79 -15.39 4.16
N ALA A 326 1.63 -16.68 3.96
CA ALA A 326 0.56 -17.48 4.51
C ALA A 326 1.01 -18.14 5.81
N PRO A 327 0.56 -17.69 7.00
CA PRO A 327 0.95 -18.30 8.26
C PRO A 327 0.55 -19.78 8.32
N GLY A 328 1.42 -20.60 8.92
CA GLY A 328 1.16 -22.02 9.12
C GLY A 328 -0.09 -22.27 9.98
N HIS A 329 -0.66 -23.46 9.84
CA HIS A 329 -1.80 -23.87 10.65
C HIS A 329 -1.35 -24.24 12.09
N TYR A 330 -1.82 -23.47 13.05
CA TYR A 330 -1.62 -23.73 14.48
C TYR A 330 -2.91 -24.21 15.11
N SER A 331 -2.83 -25.18 16.01
CA SER A 331 -3.98 -25.74 16.72
C SER A 331 -4.57 -24.79 17.77
N GLY A 332 -3.78 -23.85 18.28
CA GLY A 332 -4.20 -22.85 19.27
C GLY A 332 -4.67 -21.56 18.63
N GLU A 333 -5.80 -20.99 19.07
CA GLU A 333 -6.34 -19.73 18.59
C GLU A 333 -5.35 -18.58 18.74
N SER A 334 -4.76 -18.43 19.94
CA SER A 334 -3.77 -17.42 20.24
C SER A 334 -2.52 -17.54 19.35
N ALA A 335 -2.08 -18.76 19.03
CA ALA A 335 -0.94 -18.98 18.15
C ALA A 335 -1.26 -18.60 16.70
N ARG A 336 -2.50 -18.86 16.23
CA ARG A 336 -2.95 -18.43 14.90
C ARG A 336 -3.02 -16.92 14.79
N GLN A 337 -3.58 -16.25 15.79
CA GLN A 337 -3.66 -14.79 15.83
C GLN A 337 -2.26 -14.16 15.84
N ASN A 338 -1.35 -14.66 16.68
CA ASN A 338 0.04 -14.19 16.70
C ASN A 338 0.75 -14.39 15.36
N ALA A 339 0.53 -15.51 14.69
CA ALA A 339 1.13 -15.78 13.39
C ALA A 339 0.58 -14.83 12.29
N ARG A 340 -0.74 -14.53 12.32
CA ARG A 340 -1.35 -13.52 11.43
C ARG A 340 -0.78 -12.12 11.69
N LEU A 341 -0.69 -11.70 12.95
CA LEU A 341 -0.12 -10.41 13.31
C LEU A 341 1.34 -10.28 12.85
N ALA A 342 2.16 -11.31 13.09
CA ALA A 342 3.56 -11.33 12.67
C ALA A 342 3.76 -11.30 11.14
N ALA A 343 2.72 -11.57 10.36
CA ALA A 343 2.73 -11.50 8.91
C ALA A 343 2.19 -10.16 8.35
N MET A 344 1.76 -9.24 9.20
CA MET A 344 1.33 -7.92 8.75
C MET A 344 2.52 -7.02 8.43
N LEU A 345 2.49 -6.30 7.31
CA LEU A 345 3.55 -5.38 6.89
C LEU A 345 3.83 -4.29 7.94
N GLN A 346 2.83 -3.84 8.65
CA GLN A 346 2.96 -2.91 9.76
C GLN A 346 3.97 -3.39 10.82
N TYR A 347 3.84 -4.67 11.22
CA TYR A 347 4.76 -5.27 12.20
C TYR A 347 6.13 -5.54 11.60
N VAL A 348 6.17 -5.98 10.35
CA VAL A 348 7.41 -6.23 9.62
C VAL A 348 8.20 -4.93 9.46
N LEU A 349 7.57 -3.83 9.05
CA LEU A 349 8.19 -2.51 8.95
C LEU A 349 8.73 -2.01 10.29
N CYS A 350 7.92 -2.14 11.35
CA CYS A 350 8.31 -1.74 12.70
C CYS A 350 9.53 -2.56 13.19
N ALA A 351 9.46 -3.88 13.11
CA ALA A 351 10.56 -4.78 13.50
C ALA A 351 11.83 -4.53 12.67
N SER A 352 11.67 -4.31 11.37
CA SER A 352 12.77 -3.97 10.45
C SER A 352 13.49 -2.69 10.87
N ARG A 353 12.73 -1.66 11.21
CA ARG A 353 13.31 -0.38 11.63
C ARG A 353 14.06 -0.50 12.96
N PHE A 354 13.51 -1.23 13.93
CA PHE A 354 14.25 -1.54 15.17
C PHE A 354 15.54 -2.30 14.87
N SER A 355 15.50 -3.29 13.99
CA SER A 355 16.70 -4.06 13.59
C SER A 355 17.77 -3.17 12.95
N HIS A 356 17.36 -2.19 12.14
CA HIS A 356 18.30 -1.21 11.55
C HIS A 356 18.99 -0.38 12.64
N TYR A 357 18.24 0.19 13.57
CA TYR A 357 18.82 0.99 14.66
C TYR A 357 19.71 0.15 15.57
N LEU A 358 19.28 -1.03 15.99
CA LEU A 358 20.07 -1.92 16.82
C LEU A 358 21.41 -2.30 16.14
N LYS A 359 21.38 -2.60 14.84
CA LYS A 359 22.61 -2.89 14.08
C LYS A 359 23.55 -1.70 14.04
N VAL A 360 23.04 -0.49 13.83
CA VAL A 360 23.86 0.74 13.85
C VAL A 360 24.46 0.96 15.22
N ILE A 361 23.67 0.87 16.30
CA ILE A 361 24.15 1.05 17.67
C ILE A 361 25.22 0.00 18.03
N MET A 362 24.96 -1.26 17.71
CA MET A 362 25.95 -2.33 17.95
C MET A 362 27.23 -2.13 17.14
N ARG A 363 27.11 -1.69 15.89
CA ARG A 363 28.27 -1.42 15.03
C ARG A 363 29.13 -0.28 15.56
N ASP A 364 28.51 0.78 16.06
CA ASP A 364 29.21 1.94 16.61
C ASP A 364 29.95 1.62 17.92
N ASP A 365 29.49 0.56 18.62
CA ASP A 365 30.17 0.05 19.82
C ASP A 365 31.30 -0.98 19.49
N ILE A 366 31.46 -1.39 18.23
CA ILE A 366 32.57 -2.26 17.81
C ILE A 366 33.88 -1.47 17.94
N GLY A 367 34.80 -1.99 18.78
CA GLY A 367 36.08 -1.32 19.08
C GLY A 367 36.09 -0.54 20.40
N ALA A 368 34.93 -0.26 21.00
CA ALA A 368 34.92 0.05 22.43
C ALA A 368 35.17 -1.25 23.23
N LEU A 369 35.96 -1.16 24.28
CA LEU A 369 36.24 -2.29 25.22
C LEU A 369 34.98 -2.58 26.06
N SER A 370 33.85 -2.83 25.41
CA SER A 370 32.56 -3.07 26.05
C SER A 370 32.33 -4.57 26.16
N ASP A 371 31.91 -5.03 27.32
CA ASP A 371 31.46 -6.40 27.53
C ASP A 371 30.00 -6.59 27.09
N ALA A 372 29.57 -7.81 26.87
CA ALA A 372 28.20 -8.13 26.41
C ALA A 372 27.13 -7.53 27.31
N ARG A 373 27.33 -7.51 28.63
CA ARG A 373 26.37 -6.96 29.59
C ARG A 373 26.23 -5.43 29.49
N THR A 374 27.29 -4.72 29.17
CA THR A 374 27.25 -3.26 28.98
C THR A 374 26.49 -2.91 27.71
N ILE A 375 26.73 -3.66 26.60
CA ILE A 375 26.00 -3.50 25.36
C ILE A 375 24.51 -3.83 25.57
N GLU A 376 24.18 -4.93 26.24
CA GLU A 376 22.81 -5.35 26.55
C GLU A 376 22.07 -4.26 27.31
N ARG A 377 22.62 -3.73 28.40
CA ARG A 377 22.00 -2.66 29.19
C ARG A 377 21.77 -1.38 28.39
N LYS A 378 22.71 -1.01 27.51
CA LYS A 378 22.58 0.15 26.62
C LYS A 378 21.39 -0.04 25.66
N LEU A 379 21.30 -1.21 25.04
CA LEU A 379 20.23 -1.55 24.09
C LEU A 379 18.87 -1.69 24.81
N GLU A 380 18.82 -2.27 26.02
CA GLU A 380 17.61 -2.32 26.84
C GLU A 380 17.10 -0.92 27.19
N THR A 381 18.00 -0.03 27.62
CA THR A 381 17.65 1.35 27.93
C THR A 381 17.09 2.08 26.72
N TRP A 382 17.70 1.85 25.54
CA TRP A 382 17.23 2.42 24.29
C TRP A 382 15.85 1.86 23.90
N LEU A 383 15.63 0.54 23.96
CA LEU A 383 14.34 -0.09 23.67
C LEU A 383 13.24 0.36 24.65
N ALA A 384 13.57 0.54 25.92
CA ALA A 384 12.64 1.01 26.93
C ALA A 384 12.09 2.43 26.62
N SER A 385 12.88 3.26 25.92
CA SER A 385 12.45 4.59 25.50
C SER A 385 11.35 4.59 24.45
N TYR A 386 11.07 3.45 23.81
CA TYR A 386 10.01 3.26 22.81
C TYR A 386 8.92 2.29 23.28
N THR A 387 8.92 1.95 24.55
CA THR A 387 7.99 0.98 25.13
C THR A 387 6.97 1.69 26.01
N LEU A 388 5.69 1.42 25.78
CA LEU A 388 4.57 1.93 26.56
C LEU A 388 3.72 0.73 27.03
N GLY A 389 3.77 0.44 28.35
CA GLY A 389 3.03 -0.69 28.93
C GLY A 389 1.53 -0.44 29.17
N ASN A 390 1.00 0.72 28.81
CA ASN A 390 -0.40 1.08 28.97
C ASN A 390 -1.18 0.85 27.67
N ASP A 391 -2.06 -0.14 27.65
CA ASP A 391 -2.90 -0.48 26.50
C ASP A 391 -4.04 0.53 26.26
N ASP A 392 -4.46 1.27 27.31
CA ASP A 392 -5.53 2.28 27.24
C ASP A 392 -5.01 3.67 26.81
N ALA A 393 -3.74 3.77 26.41
CA ALA A 393 -3.17 5.02 25.96
C ALA A 393 -3.81 5.48 24.64
N GLU A 394 -3.88 6.79 24.44
CA GLU A 394 -4.37 7.41 23.22
C GLU A 394 -3.62 6.90 21.97
N ALA A 395 -4.32 6.79 20.82
CA ALA A 395 -3.76 6.26 19.57
C ALA A 395 -2.50 7.00 19.13
N THR A 396 -2.48 8.33 19.25
CA THR A 396 -1.33 9.18 18.93
C THR A 396 -0.10 8.86 19.80
N LEU A 397 -0.32 8.53 21.06
CA LEU A 397 0.75 8.15 21.98
C LEU A 397 1.28 6.75 21.65
N ARG A 398 0.38 5.79 21.35
CA ARG A 398 0.76 4.44 20.90
C ARG A 398 1.51 4.45 19.58
N ALA A 399 1.18 5.38 18.66
CA ALA A 399 1.92 5.55 17.42
C ALA A 399 3.37 5.99 17.64
N ARG A 400 3.63 6.85 18.65
CA ARG A 400 4.99 7.29 19.01
C ARG A 400 5.78 6.26 19.82
N TYR A 401 5.11 5.43 20.60
CA TYR A 401 5.70 4.36 21.40
C TYR A 401 5.16 3.01 20.91
N PRO A 402 5.70 2.49 19.79
CA PRO A 402 5.08 1.40 19.06
C PRO A 402 5.14 0.06 19.80
N LEU A 403 5.95 -0.06 20.85
CA LEU A 403 6.14 -1.29 21.58
C LEU A 403 5.36 -1.32 22.89
N ARG A 404 4.67 -2.43 23.14
CA ARG A 404 4.07 -2.77 24.41
C ARG A 404 5.12 -3.31 25.38
N SER A 405 5.98 -4.20 24.88
CA SER A 405 7.12 -4.74 25.61
C SER A 405 8.27 -5.04 24.67
N ALA A 406 9.48 -4.98 25.17
CA ALA A 406 10.68 -5.37 24.44
C ALA A 406 11.65 -6.06 25.40
N GLY A 407 12.47 -6.97 24.85
CA GLY A 407 13.55 -7.61 25.59
C GLY A 407 14.69 -7.91 24.63
N ILE A 408 15.91 -7.86 25.13
CA ILE A 408 17.11 -8.15 24.37
C ILE A 408 18.04 -9.03 25.18
N GLU A 409 18.72 -9.94 24.53
CA GLU A 409 19.77 -10.77 25.08
C GLU A 409 20.98 -10.68 24.14
N VAL A 410 22.16 -10.40 24.70
CA VAL A 410 23.40 -10.22 23.92
C VAL A 410 24.37 -11.34 24.27
N PHE A 411 24.90 -12.00 23.24
CA PHE A 411 25.83 -13.11 23.37
C PHE A 411 27.14 -12.82 22.63
N GLU A 412 28.25 -13.21 23.19
CA GLU A 412 29.53 -13.22 22.48
C GLU A 412 29.58 -14.42 21.53
N ILE A 413 30.01 -14.18 20.28
CA ILE A 413 30.09 -15.24 19.26
C ILE A 413 31.27 -16.16 19.57
N PRO A 414 31.07 -17.47 19.81
CA PRO A 414 32.16 -18.42 20.08
C PRO A 414 33.22 -18.41 18.98
N GLY A 415 34.48 -18.23 19.36
CA GLY A 415 35.61 -18.22 18.41
C GLY A 415 35.87 -16.89 17.71
N LYS A 416 35.09 -15.86 17.98
CA LYS A 416 35.32 -14.49 17.47
C LYS A 416 35.24 -13.44 18.60
N PRO A 417 36.35 -13.32 19.40
CA PRO A 417 36.37 -12.37 20.52
C PRO A 417 36.05 -10.92 20.03
N GLY A 418 35.19 -10.23 20.78
CA GLY A 418 34.75 -8.89 20.43
C GLY A 418 33.66 -8.81 19.35
N SER A 419 33.12 -9.96 18.92
CA SER A 419 31.96 -10.03 18.04
C SER A 419 30.75 -10.51 18.83
N PHE A 420 29.65 -9.73 18.77
CA PHE A 420 28.43 -9.99 19.51
C PHE A 420 27.27 -10.31 18.60
N SER A 421 26.39 -11.20 19.05
CA SER A 421 25.07 -11.46 18.48
C SER A 421 24.00 -11.06 19.48
N CYS A 422 22.85 -10.59 19.03
CA CYS A 422 21.74 -10.29 19.89
C CYS A 422 20.46 -10.97 19.42
N THR A 423 19.66 -11.40 20.40
CA THR A 423 18.28 -11.84 20.18
C THR A 423 17.34 -10.79 20.76
N VAL A 424 16.46 -10.26 19.93
CA VAL A 424 15.53 -9.20 20.34
C VAL A 424 14.11 -9.72 20.25
N ARG A 425 13.34 -9.53 21.32
CA ARG A 425 11.91 -9.80 21.38
C ARG A 425 11.17 -8.46 21.34
N LEU A 426 10.37 -8.26 20.33
CA LEU A 426 9.55 -7.05 20.18
C LEU A 426 8.09 -7.44 20.22
N GLN A 427 7.32 -6.78 21.06
CA GLN A 427 5.86 -6.92 21.12
C GLN A 427 5.23 -5.56 20.84
N PRO A 428 4.80 -5.29 19.61
CA PRO A 428 4.06 -4.09 19.27
C PRO A 428 2.68 -4.06 19.92
N HIS A 429 2.04 -2.89 19.98
CA HIS A 429 0.65 -2.76 20.38
C HIS A 429 -0.28 -3.47 19.41
N PHE A 430 -1.31 -4.16 19.94
CA PHE A 430 -2.25 -4.91 19.13
C PHE A 430 -3.21 -3.99 18.36
N GLN A 431 -3.40 -4.29 17.07
CA GLN A 431 -4.57 -3.90 16.31
C GLN A 431 -5.08 -5.16 15.59
N LEU A 432 -6.17 -5.75 16.08
CA LEU A 432 -6.80 -6.90 15.46
C LEU A 432 -7.80 -6.44 14.39
N ASP A 433 -7.77 -7.04 13.20
CA ASP A 433 -8.73 -6.76 12.12
C ASP A 433 -10.17 -7.12 12.50
N ASP A 434 -10.34 -8.14 13.35
CA ASP A 434 -11.66 -8.64 13.77
C ASP A 434 -12.38 -7.72 14.79
N VAL A 435 -11.70 -6.81 15.44
CA VAL A 435 -12.32 -5.89 16.42
C VAL A 435 -13.21 -4.86 15.73
N SER A 436 -12.85 -4.41 14.53
CA SER A 436 -13.67 -3.48 13.76
C SER A 436 -14.99 -4.12 13.27
N THR A 437 -14.96 -5.40 12.91
CA THR A 437 -16.14 -6.14 12.44
C THR A 437 -17.15 -6.44 13.56
N SER A 438 -16.67 -6.74 14.76
CA SER A 438 -17.53 -6.96 15.92
C SER A 438 -18.18 -5.67 16.45
N PHE A 439 -17.55 -4.54 16.32
CA PHE A 439 -18.10 -3.23 16.70
C PHE A 439 -19.27 -2.81 15.81
N HIS A 440 -19.22 -3.05 14.51
CA HIS A 440 -20.33 -2.76 13.59
C HIS A 440 -21.57 -3.61 13.87
N LEU A 441 -21.41 -4.87 14.22
CA LEU A 441 -22.52 -5.76 14.59
C LEU A 441 -23.23 -5.34 15.90
N ILE A 442 -22.51 -4.77 16.86
CA ILE A 442 -23.06 -4.28 18.13
C ILE A 442 -23.79 -2.94 17.95
N ALA A 443 -23.31 -2.07 17.06
CA ALA A 443 -23.95 -0.78 16.78
C ALA A 443 -25.28 -0.92 16.03
N GLU A 444 -25.43 -1.91 15.16
CA GLU A 444 -26.68 -2.19 14.45
C GLU A 444 -27.77 -2.81 15.35
N THR A 445 -27.42 -3.47 16.47
CA THR A 445 -28.36 -4.07 17.40
C THR A 445 -28.92 -3.09 18.45
N THR A 446 -28.41 -1.87 18.52
CA THR A 446 -28.86 -0.87 19.52
C THR A 446 -29.78 0.21 18.96
N THR A 447 -30.40 0.00 17.81
CA THR A 447 -31.57 0.84 17.44
C THR A 447 -32.69 0.55 18.40
N PRO A 448 -33.11 1.45 19.30
CA PRO A 448 -34.27 1.21 20.16
C PRO A 448 -35.49 1.13 19.26
N ILE A 449 -36.07 -0.05 19.17
CA ILE A 449 -37.42 -0.19 18.65
C ILE A 449 -38.30 0.63 19.57
N VAL A 450 -38.65 1.84 19.14
CA VAL A 450 -39.74 2.59 19.74
C VAL A 450 -41.00 1.79 19.44
N ARG A 451 -41.34 0.89 20.34
CA ARG A 451 -42.71 0.33 20.39
C ARG A 451 -43.62 1.50 20.75
N SER A 452 -44.30 2.03 19.76
CA SER A 452 -45.48 2.83 20.00
C SER A 452 -46.48 1.91 20.73
N GLY A 453 -46.50 1.98 22.04
CA GLY A 453 -47.50 1.35 22.86
C GLY A 453 -48.81 2.03 22.58
N ALA A 454 -49.68 1.39 21.76
CA ALA A 454 -51.10 1.64 21.81
C ALA A 454 -51.59 1.24 23.20
N ALA A 455 -52.03 2.20 23.97
CA ALA A 455 -52.69 1.98 25.23
C ALA A 455 -53.98 1.14 24.98
N PRO A 456 -54.25 0.08 25.77
CA PRO A 456 -55.54 -0.59 25.65
C PRO A 456 -56.66 0.31 26.18
N GLU A 457 -57.69 0.54 25.35
CA GLU A 457 -58.93 1.16 25.78
C GLU A 457 -59.58 0.39 26.94
N PRO A 458 -60.10 1.05 27.95
CA PRO A 458 -60.84 0.39 29.02
C PRO A 458 -62.18 -0.11 28.52
N GLN A 459 -62.40 -1.43 28.58
CA GLN A 459 -63.68 -2.05 28.37
C GLN A 459 -64.66 -1.54 29.42
N ARG A 460 -65.76 -0.87 29.02
CA ARG A 460 -66.93 -0.57 29.84
C ARG A 460 -67.67 -1.86 30.04
N ILE A 461 -67.74 -2.27 31.28
CA ILE A 461 -68.68 -3.26 31.75
C ILE A 461 -70.02 -2.54 31.91
N THR A 462 -71.03 -2.90 31.14
CA THR A 462 -72.44 -2.57 31.38
C THR A 462 -73.07 -3.76 32.02
N ALA A 463 -73.78 -3.45 33.10
CA ALA A 463 -74.58 -4.36 33.90
C ALA A 463 -75.78 -4.90 33.12
#